data_35c32414bc58e033e121000d5ea01252
#
_entry.id   35c32414bc58e033e121000d5ea01252
#
_cell.length_a   1.000
_cell.length_b   1.000
_cell.length_c   1.000
_cell.angle_alpha   90.00
_cell.angle_beta   90.00
_cell.angle_gamma   90.00
#
_symmetry.space_group_name_H-M   'P 1'
#
loop_
_entity.id
_entity.type
_entity.pdbx_description
1 polymer ?
#
loop_
_entity_poly.entity_id
_entity_poly.type
_entity_poly.pdbx_seq_one_letter_code
_entity_poly.pdbx_strand_id
1 'polypeptide(L)'
;EVQKWDRDVVYLLNDKKAVQSQIYFGVNGNAVTENDRSISRAYNKYFGRGMGSIVFQEIREFRSLAYSCRASYNRPYFNGKTGYFSGYIGCQTDKTMDAISVFKDLALNMPEKSDRLEQIKSGLIKSINSNRPRFRSYPSWVSGWVKRGYTDDPRKNRVKYYESMSFEEIVKFQKENISGRPMAITMLTDKKRVDIEKLKEYGEIITLKKKDIFN
;
A
#
# COMPACT_ATOMS: atom_id res chain seq x y z
N GLU A 1 14.65 9.33 -6.23
CA GLU A 1 14.00 10.01 -5.09
C GLU A 1 12.51 9.75 -5.14
N VAL A 2 11.88 9.54 -3.98
CA VAL A 2 10.43 9.46 -3.88
C VAL A 2 9.89 10.89 -3.84
N GLN A 3 8.98 11.22 -4.75
CA GLN A 3 8.32 12.53 -4.73
C GLN A 3 7.61 12.74 -3.39
N LYS A 4 7.79 13.90 -2.77
CA LYS A 4 7.11 14.27 -1.52
C LYS A 4 5.94 15.20 -1.85
N TRP A 5 4.81 14.94 -1.21
CA TRP A 5 3.64 15.80 -1.26
C TRP A 5 3.44 16.47 0.10
N ASP A 6 3.19 17.76 0.09
CA ASP A 6 2.89 18.61 1.25
C ASP A 6 1.39 18.84 1.42
N ARG A 7 0.60 18.52 0.41
CA ARG A 7 -0.86 18.65 0.36
C ARG A 7 -1.50 17.54 -0.46
N ASP A 8 -2.81 17.37 -0.30
CA ASP A 8 -3.60 16.48 -1.14
C ASP A 8 -3.61 16.97 -2.59
N VAL A 9 -3.39 16.06 -3.54
CA VAL A 9 -3.31 16.39 -4.98
C VAL A 9 -3.93 15.28 -5.81
N VAL A 10 -4.60 15.68 -6.90
CA VAL A 10 -5.18 14.74 -7.87
C VAL A 10 -4.55 14.98 -9.25
N TYR A 11 -3.78 14.02 -9.72
CA TYR A 11 -3.26 14.01 -11.09
C TYR A 11 -4.25 13.30 -12.01
N LEU A 12 -4.83 14.03 -12.96
CA LEU A 12 -5.84 13.53 -13.88
C LEU A 12 -5.29 13.40 -15.30
N LEU A 13 -5.17 12.18 -15.79
CA LEU A 13 -4.89 11.89 -17.20
C LEU A 13 -6.20 11.49 -17.89
N ASN A 14 -6.65 12.32 -18.83
CA ASN A 14 -7.88 12.06 -19.57
C ASN A 14 -7.64 11.10 -20.74
N ASP A 15 -8.37 9.99 -20.75
CA ASP A 15 -8.47 9.08 -21.89
C ASP A 15 -9.95 8.85 -22.25
N LYS A 16 -10.41 9.48 -23.36
CA LYS A 16 -11.79 9.39 -23.83
C LYS A 16 -12.24 7.95 -24.21
N LYS A 17 -11.28 7.02 -24.36
CA LYS A 17 -11.56 5.62 -24.69
C LYS A 17 -11.55 4.73 -23.44
N ALA A 18 -11.24 5.27 -22.28
CA ALA A 18 -11.18 4.51 -21.05
C ALA A 18 -12.59 4.01 -20.66
N VAL A 19 -12.76 2.70 -20.63
CA VAL A 19 -13.96 2.03 -20.10
C VAL A 19 -13.83 1.74 -18.60
N GLN A 20 -12.62 1.79 -18.09
CA GLN A 20 -12.28 1.62 -16.69
C GLN A 20 -11.40 2.78 -16.22
N SER A 21 -11.59 3.20 -14.99
CA SER A 21 -10.68 4.10 -14.29
C SER A 21 -9.55 3.31 -13.65
N GLN A 22 -8.32 3.75 -13.87
CA GLN A 22 -7.12 3.25 -13.21
C GLN A 22 -6.69 4.29 -12.18
N ILE A 23 -6.79 3.96 -10.91
CA ILE A 23 -6.59 4.91 -9.81
C ILE A 23 -5.44 4.43 -8.92
N TYR A 24 -4.45 5.27 -8.73
CA TYR A 24 -3.32 5.05 -7.84
C TYR A 24 -3.35 6.04 -6.69
N PHE A 25 -3.04 5.56 -5.50
CA PHE A 25 -2.94 6.37 -4.29
C PHE A 25 -1.52 6.30 -3.76
N GLY A 26 -0.99 7.43 -3.33
CA GLY A 26 0.35 7.54 -2.76
C GLY A 26 0.35 8.38 -1.50
N VAL A 27 1.02 7.89 -0.43
CA VAL A 27 1.27 8.64 0.80
C VAL A 27 2.73 8.46 1.19
N ASN A 28 3.43 9.55 1.48
CA ASN A 28 4.79 9.49 1.98
C ASN A 28 4.80 9.07 3.45
N GLY A 29 5.55 8.03 3.77
CA GLY A 29 5.73 7.57 5.14
C GLY A 29 6.96 8.19 5.82
N ASN A 30 7.36 7.60 6.93
CA ASN A 30 8.58 7.96 7.65
C ASN A 30 9.83 7.27 7.05
N ALA A 31 11.01 7.70 7.50
CA ALA A 31 12.24 6.97 7.28
C ALA A 31 12.13 5.58 7.95
N VAL A 32 12.41 4.54 7.18
CA VAL A 32 12.21 3.15 7.63
C VAL A 32 13.36 2.71 8.53
N THR A 33 13.01 2.21 9.70
CA THR A 33 13.92 1.55 10.64
C THR A 33 13.89 0.02 10.44
N GLU A 34 14.76 -0.71 11.16
CA GLU A 34 14.74 -2.18 11.11
C GLU A 34 13.43 -2.75 11.71
N ASN A 35 12.91 -2.13 12.77
CA ASN A 35 11.63 -2.55 13.37
C ASN A 35 10.46 -2.42 12.38
N ASP A 36 10.46 -1.36 11.56
CA ASP A 36 9.42 -1.14 10.55
C ASP A 36 9.40 -2.23 9.48
N ARG A 37 10.49 -2.98 9.30
CA ARG A 37 10.56 -4.05 8.30
C ARG A 37 9.65 -5.24 8.62
N SER A 38 9.45 -5.53 9.88
CA SER A 38 8.57 -6.63 10.31
C SER A 38 7.12 -6.16 10.38
N ILE A 39 6.87 -5.05 11.07
CA ILE A 39 5.50 -4.55 11.25
C ILE A 39 4.84 -4.13 9.92
N SER A 40 5.57 -3.52 8.99
CA SER A 40 5.01 -3.18 7.67
C SER A 40 4.62 -4.41 6.83
N ARG A 41 5.24 -5.58 7.05
CA ARG A 41 4.77 -6.83 6.42
C ARG A 41 3.45 -7.29 7.02
N ALA A 42 3.30 -7.17 8.35
CA ALA A 42 2.05 -7.48 9.04
C ALA A 42 0.92 -6.54 8.60
N TYR A 43 1.19 -5.24 8.57
CA TYR A 43 0.28 -4.24 8.01
C TYR A 43 -0.14 -4.60 6.57
N ASN A 44 0.82 -4.89 5.69
CA ASN A 44 0.53 -5.26 4.30
C ASN A 44 -0.34 -6.52 4.20
N LYS A 45 -0.08 -7.53 5.03
CA LYS A 45 -0.86 -8.77 5.07
C LYS A 45 -2.28 -8.51 5.57
N TYR A 46 -2.43 -7.65 6.57
CA TYR A 46 -3.71 -7.25 7.12
C TYR A 46 -4.49 -6.36 6.16
N PHE A 47 -3.86 -5.26 5.70
CA PHE A 47 -4.58 -4.18 5.02
C PHE A 47 -4.76 -4.41 3.52
N GLY A 48 -3.71 -4.78 2.78
CA GLY A 48 -3.76 -4.62 1.34
C GLY A 48 -3.32 -5.79 0.47
N ARG A 49 -2.81 -6.89 1.05
CA ARG A 49 -2.28 -8.02 0.27
C ARG A 49 -3.01 -9.33 0.55
N GLY A 50 -3.56 -9.90 -0.53
CA GLY A 50 -4.25 -11.19 -0.50
C GLY A 50 -5.76 -11.05 -0.27
N MET A 51 -6.49 -12.16 -0.51
CA MET A 51 -7.96 -12.16 -0.49
C MET A 51 -8.56 -11.90 0.89
N GLY A 52 -7.83 -12.15 1.97
CA GLY A 52 -8.25 -11.85 3.33
C GLY A 52 -7.92 -10.42 3.79
N SER A 53 -7.33 -9.57 2.96
CA SER A 53 -6.99 -8.20 3.35
C SER A 53 -8.21 -7.28 3.40
N ILE A 54 -8.13 -6.22 4.21
CA ILE A 54 -9.21 -5.23 4.36
C ILE A 54 -9.61 -4.64 3.01
N VAL A 55 -8.63 -4.19 2.20
CA VAL A 55 -8.89 -3.59 0.88
C VAL A 55 -9.62 -4.55 -0.04
N PHE A 56 -9.21 -5.81 -0.09
CA PHE A 56 -9.86 -6.80 -0.95
C PHE A 56 -11.29 -7.08 -0.50
N GLN A 57 -11.49 -7.32 0.80
CA GLN A 57 -12.81 -7.63 1.36
C GLN A 57 -13.78 -6.46 1.19
N GLU A 58 -13.35 -5.26 1.57
CA GLU A 58 -14.23 -4.09 1.60
C GLU A 58 -14.56 -3.55 0.19
N ILE A 59 -13.60 -3.58 -0.75
CA ILE A 59 -13.80 -2.98 -2.07
C ILE A 59 -14.37 -4.00 -3.06
N ARG A 60 -13.81 -5.20 -3.08
CA ARG A 60 -14.20 -6.20 -4.08
C ARG A 60 -15.37 -7.06 -3.61
N GLU A 61 -15.25 -7.69 -2.43
CA GLU A 61 -16.22 -8.69 -1.99
C GLU A 61 -17.54 -8.06 -1.49
N PHE A 62 -17.45 -7.07 -0.60
CA PHE A 62 -18.63 -6.51 0.03
C PHE A 62 -19.32 -5.43 -0.81
N ARG A 63 -18.57 -4.61 -1.54
CA ARG A 63 -19.12 -3.48 -2.29
C ARG A 63 -19.13 -3.67 -3.79
N SER A 64 -18.44 -4.67 -4.31
CA SER A 64 -18.31 -4.92 -5.77
C SER A 64 -17.90 -3.66 -6.56
N LEU A 65 -17.09 -2.79 -5.95
CA LEU A 65 -16.66 -1.54 -6.56
C LEU A 65 -15.58 -1.74 -7.62
N ALA A 66 -14.70 -2.73 -7.41
CA ALA A 66 -13.59 -2.98 -8.32
C ALA A 66 -13.22 -4.46 -8.36
N TYR A 67 -12.91 -4.96 -9.56
CA TYR A 67 -12.35 -6.31 -9.72
C TYR A 67 -10.91 -6.39 -9.24
N SER A 68 -10.13 -5.34 -9.45
CA SER A 68 -8.71 -5.29 -9.10
C SER A 68 -8.44 -4.16 -8.11
N CYS A 69 -8.04 -4.55 -6.91
CA CYS A 69 -7.66 -3.60 -5.86
C CYS A 69 -6.51 -4.17 -5.02
N ARG A 70 -5.62 -3.29 -4.57
CA ARG A 70 -4.50 -3.64 -3.69
C ARG A 70 -3.96 -2.42 -2.97
N ALA A 71 -3.31 -2.66 -1.85
CA ALA A 71 -2.53 -1.65 -1.16
C ALA A 71 -1.25 -2.24 -0.56
N SER A 72 -0.25 -1.43 -0.37
CA SER A 72 1.01 -1.86 0.22
C SER A 72 1.81 -0.68 0.77
N TYR A 73 2.37 -0.82 1.94
CA TYR A 73 3.45 0.04 2.38
C TYR A 73 4.78 -0.50 1.83
N ASN A 74 5.43 0.30 1.02
CA ASN A 74 6.67 -0.03 0.33
C ASN A 74 7.85 0.51 1.12
N ARG A 75 8.84 -0.35 1.32
CA ARG A 75 10.04 -0.04 2.09
C ARG A 75 11.23 0.05 1.18
N PRO A 76 12.10 1.02 1.37
CA PRO A 76 13.38 1.06 0.68
C PRO A 76 14.25 -0.13 1.09
N TYR A 77 15.23 -0.44 0.26
CA TYR A 77 16.17 -1.53 0.52
C TYR A 77 17.02 -1.26 1.77
N PHE A 78 17.49 -0.02 1.93
CA PHE A 78 18.27 0.42 3.09
C PHE A 78 17.42 1.13 4.13
N ASN A 79 17.83 1.04 5.40
CA ASN A 79 17.25 1.81 6.50
C ASN A 79 17.56 3.30 6.34
N GLY A 80 16.81 4.17 7.02
CA GLY A 80 16.96 5.61 6.96
C GLY A 80 16.40 6.29 5.71
N LYS A 81 15.99 5.52 4.70
CA LYS A 81 15.28 6.05 3.53
C LYS A 81 13.77 6.05 3.76
N THR A 82 13.09 7.01 3.16
CA THR A 82 11.64 7.18 3.29
C THR A 82 10.88 6.02 2.66
N GLY A 83 9.97 5.41 3.43
CA GLY A 83 8.97 4.48 2.91
C GLY A 83 7.78 5.22 2.34
N TYR A 84 6.89 4.51 1.63
CA TYR A 84 5.66 5.10 1.10
C TYR A 84 4.54 4.07 1.02
N PHE A 85 3.33 4.53 1.28
CA PHE A 85 2.13 3.75 1.00
C PHE A 85 1.73 3.91 -0.46
N SER A 86 1.29 2.84 -1.09
CA SER A 86 0.69 2.86 -2.40
C SER A 86 -0.59 2.04 -2.43
N GLY A 87 -1.60 2.56 -3.09
CA GLY A 87 -2.86 1.89 -3.38
C GLY A 87 -3.13 1.83 -4.87
N TYR A 88 -3.97 0.90 -5.29
CA TYR A 88 -4.44 0.79 -6.66
C TYR A 88 -5.86 0.24 -6.70
N ILE A 89 -6.69 0.84 -7.55
CA ILE A 89 -8.03 0.35 -7.88
C ILE A 89 -8.23 0.44 -9.40
N GLY A 90 -8.71 -0.65 -10.00
CA GLY A 90 -9.25 -0.66 -11.35
C GLY A 90 -10.77 -0.89 -11.29
N CYS A 91 -11.57 0.12 -11.59
CA CYS A 91 -13.03 0.08 -11.49
C CYS A 91 -13.71 0.57 -12.80
N GLN A 92 -15.00 0.32 -12.93
CA GLN A 92 -15.81 0.96 -13.98
C GLN A 92 -15.83 2.48 -13.76
N THR A 93 -15.90 3.24 -14.86
CA THR A 93 -15.79 4.70 -14.79
C THR A 93 -16.91 5.38 -13.99
N ASP A 94 -18.09 4.82 -13.98
CA ASP A 94 -19.24 5.27 -13.18
C ASP A 94 -19.07 5.05 -11.68
N LYS A 95 -18.23 4.10 -11.27
CA LYS A 95 -17.90 3.79 -9.87
C LYS A 95 -16.66 4.52 -9.33
N THR A 96 -16.06 5.38 -10.14
CA THR A 96 -14.79 6.04 -9.81
C THR A 96 -14.84 6.81 -8.49
N MET A 97 -15.86 7.64 -8.30
CA MET A 97 -15.96 8.49 -7.11
C MET A 97 -16.19 7.66 -5.84
N ASP A 98 -17.05 6.64 -5.91
CA ASP A 98 -17.30 5.74 -4.78
C ASP A 98 -16.04 4.95 -4.43
N ALA A 99 -15.30 4.47 -5.44
CA ALA A 99 -14.05 3.75 -5.25
C ALA A 99 -12.98 4.62 -4.57
N ILE A 100 -12.84 5.89 -4.97
CA ILE A 100 -11.92 6.85 -4.35
C ILE A 100 -12.33 7.09 -2.89
N SER A 101 -13.61 7.40 -2.65
CA SER A 101 -14.14 7.69 -1.32
C SER A 101 -13.88 6.54 -0.35
N VAL A 102 -14.31 5.33 -0.73
CA VAL A 102 -14.15 4.14 0.13
C VAL A 102 -12.66 3.82 0.36
N PHE A 103 -11.83 3.89 -0.66
CA PHE A 103 -10.41 3.57 -0.48
C PHE A 103 -9.69 4.60 0.40
N LYS A 104 -9.95 5.91 0.20
CA LYS A 104 -9.37 6.96 1.04
C LYS A 104 -9.79 6.79 2.49
N ASP A 105 -11.08 6.53 2.74
CA ASP A 105 -11.58 6.27 4.09
C ASP A 105 -10.90 5.05 4.73
N LEU A 106 -10.85 3.91 4.03
CA LEU A 106 -10.16 2.71 4.53
C LEU A 106 -8.68 2.95 4.84
N ALA A 107 -7.99 3.77 4.03
CA ALA A 107 -6.57 4.06 4.22
C ALA A 107 -6.34 4.99 5.41
N LEU A 108 -7.20 5.98 5.64
CA LEU A 108 -7.08 6.96 6.73
C LEU A 108 -7.67 6.44 8.04
N ASN A 109 -8.81 5.73 7.96
CA ASN A 109 -9.60 5.23 9.08
C ASN A 109 -9.65 3.69 9.03
N MET A 110 -8.48 3.07 9.06
CA MET A 110 -8.35 1.62 8.92
C MET A 110 -9.24 0.86 9.93
N PRO A 111 -10.16 -0.03 9.47
CA PRO A 111 -10.95 -0.84 10.38
C PRO A 111 -10.06 -1.67 11.32
N GLU A 112 -10.39 -1.72 12.60
CA GLU A 112 -9.62 -2.43 13.61
C GLU A 112 -10.28 -3.81 13.91
N LYS A 113 -9.91 -4.85 13.15
CA LYS A 113 -10.39 -6.24 13.29
C LYS A 113 -9.31 -7.09 13.98
N SER A 114 -9.17 -6.95 15.30
CA SER A 114 -8.14 -7.62 16.11
C SER A 114 -8.26 -9.15 16.11
N ASP A 115 -9.44 -9.69 15.89
CA ASP A 115 -9.72 -11.12 15.71
C ASP A 115 -8.90 -11.77 14.59
N ARG A 116 -8.38 -10.99 13.65
CA ARG A 116 -7.54 -11.49 12.55
C ARG A 116 -6.07 -11.65 12.90
N LEU A 117 -5.62 -11.20 14.08
CA LEU A 117 -4.21 -11.16 14.44
C LEU A 117 -3.53 -12.53 14.32
N GLU A 118 -4.13 -13.58 14.88
CA GLU A 118 -3.53 -14.92 14.89
C GLU A 118 -3.41 -15.50 13.46
N GLN A 119 -4.39 -15.24 12.60
CA GLN A 119 -4.31 -15.63 11.20
C GLN A 119 -3.17 -14.89 10.46
N ILE A 120 -2.94 -13.61 10.77
CA ILE A 120 -1.85 -12.81 10.20
C ILE A 120 -0.50 -13.37 10.64
N LYS A 121 -0.30 -13.57 11.96
CA LYS A 121 0.91 -14.16 12.55
C LYS A 121 1.25 -15.50 11.90
N SER A 122 0.31 -16.44 11.96
CA SER A 122 0.45 -17.78 11.37
C SER A 122 0.83 -17.72 9.89
N GLY A 123 0.14 -16.88 9.10
CA GLY A 123 0.41 -16.70 7.68
C GLY A 123 1.81 -16.13 7.39
N LEU A 124 2.30 -15.20 8.21
CA LEU A 124 3.64 -14.61 8.08
C LEU A 124 4.74 -15.62 8.46
N ILE A 125 4.57 -16.34 9.56
CA ILE A 125 5.52 -17.36 10.02
C ILE A 125 5.58 -18.50 9.00
N LYS A 126 4.42 -19.00 8.54
CA LYS A 126 4.36 -20.03 7.50
C LYS A 126 5.07 -19.58 6.22
N SER A 127 4.90 -18.32 5.81
CA SER A 127 5.58 -17.76 4.64
C SER A 127 7.10 -17.72 4.81
N ILE A 128 7.62 -17.45 6.01
CA ILE A 128 9.06 -17.49 6.30
C ILE A 128 9.58 -18.93 6.23
N ASN A 129 8.88 -19.87 6.86
CA ASN A 129 9.30 -21.26 6.96
C ASN A 129 9.26 -21.99 5.61
N SER A 130 8.31 -21.64 4.73
CA SER A 130 8.18 -22.23 3.40
C SER A 130 9.09 -21.59 2.35
N ASN A 131 9.54 -20.33 2.58
CA ASN A 131 10.39 -19.63 1.63
C ASN A 131 11.87 -20.01 1.83
N ARG A 132 12.26 -21.12 1.25
CA ARG A 132 13.66 -21.60 1.27
C ARG A 132 14.37 -21.14 0.00
N PRO A 133 15.54 -20.49 0.11
CA PRO A 133 16.32 -20.15 -1.08
C PRO A 133 16.80 -21.43 -1.77
N ARG A 134 16.81 -21.41 -3.09
CA ARG A 134 17.48 -22.47 -3.86
C ARG A 134 18.98 -22.42 -3.59
N PHE A 135 19.66 -23.55 -3.69
CA PHE A 135 21.10 -23.64 -3.43
C PHE A 135 21.93 -22.53 -4.09
N ARG A 136 21.72 -22.30 -5.38
CA ARG A 136 22.42 -21.26 -6.14
C ARG A 136 22.10 -19.82 -5.73
N SER A 137 21.04 -19.62 -4.95
CA SER A 137 20.62 -18.28 -4.50
C SER A 137 21.19 -17.90 -3.12
N TYR A 138 21.80 -18.84 -2.39
CA TYR A 138 22.37 -18.55 -1.07
C TYR A 138 23.38 -17.40 -1.07
N PRO A 139 24.36 -17.36 -2.00
CA PRO A 139 25.34 -16.27 -2.01
C PRO A 139 24.68 -14.89 -2.15
N SER A 140 23.69 -14.75 -3.03
CA SER A 140 22.98 -13.48 -3.21
C SER A 140 22.13 -13.08 -2.00
N TRP A 141 21.53 -14.06 -1.31
CA TRP A 141 20.78 -13.79 -0.07
C TRP A 141 21.72 -13.33 1.05
N VAL A 142 22.81 -14.05 1.28
CA VAL A 142 23.81 -13.70 2.31
C VAL A 142 24.42 -12.33 1.99
N SER A 143 24.87 -12.09 0.75
CA SER A 143 25.37 -10.78 0.34
C SER A 143 24.35 -9.67 0.57
N GLY A 144 23.06 -9.93 0.28
CA GLY A 144 22.00 -8.98 0.55
C GLY A 144 21.76 -8.71 2.04
N TRP A 145 22.01 -9.67 2.91
CA TRP A 145 21.92 -9.47 4.37
C TRP A 145 23.11 -8.66 4.87
N VAL A 146 24.33 -9.03 4.47
CA VAL A 146 25.57 -8.31 4.84
C VAL A 146 25.50 -6.86 4.41
N LYS A 147 25.09 -6.56 3.16
CA LYS A 147 24.91 -5.19 2.67
C LYS A 147 23.93 -4.34 3.49
N ARG A 148 23.01 -4.98 4.20
CA ARG A 148 22.05 -4.33 5.11
C ARG A 148 22.48 -4.32 6.57
N GLY A 149 23.70 -4.80 6.86
CA GLY A 149 24.27 -4.81 8.20
C GLY A 149 23.84 -6.00 9.08
N TYR A 150 23.25 -7.07 8.49
CA TYR A 150 22.96 -8.27 9.25
C TYR A 150 24.17 -9.19 9.36
N THR A 151 24.39 -9.70 10.56
CA THR A 151 25.43 -10.70 10.86
C THR A 151 24.90 -12.13 10.81
N ASP A 152 23.59 -12.31 10.82
CA ASP A 152 22.90 -13.62 10.75
C ASP A 152 21.63 -13.51 9.92
N ASP A 153 20.91 -14.60 9.73
CA ASP A 153 19.63 -14.66 9.02
C ASP A 153 18.57 -13.82 9.75
N PRO A 154 18.14 -12.67 9.18
CA PRO A 154 17.18 -11.80 9.84
C PRO A 154 15.78 -12.42 9.99
N ARG A 155 15.50 -13.57 9.35
CA ARG A 155 14.22 -14.25 9.48
C ARG A 155 14.01 -14.84 10.87
N LYS A 156 15.09 -15.24 11.56
CA LYS A 156 15.02 -15.74 12.95
C LYS A 156 14.38 -14.72 13.89
N ASN A 157 14.82 -13.46 13.82
CA ASN A 157 14.29 -12.38 14.64
C ASN A 157 12.85 -12.01 14.24
N ARG A 158 12.52 -12.13 12.95
CA ARG A 158 11.15 -11.87 12.48
C ARG A 158 10.13 -12.87 12.96
N VAL A 159 10.50 -14.17 13.05
CA VAL A 159 9.60 -15.18 13.61
C VAL A 159 9.28 -14.84 15.06
N LYS A 160 10.31 -14.59 15.89
CA LYS A 160 10.14 -14.18 17.30
C LYS A 160 9.27 -12.92 17.43
N TYR A 161 9.50 -11.93 16.58
CA TYR A 161 8.70 -10.70 16.54
C TYR A 161 7.22 -11.00 16.25
N TYR A 162 6.91 -11.85 15.24
CA TYR A 162 5.52 -12.16 14.91
C TYR A 162 4.82 -12.99 15.99
N GLU A 163 5.54 -13.83 16.72
CA GLU A 163 4.99 -14.59 17.87
C GLU A 163 4.50 -13.66 18.98
N SER A 164 5.24 -12.58 19.26
CA SER A 164 4.92 -11.62 20.35
C SER A 164 4.13 -10.37 19.90
N MET A 165 4.03 -10.11 18.59
CA MET A 165 3.41 -8.90 18.04
C MET A 165 1.94 -8.76 18.48
N SER A 166 1.53 -7.54 18.82
CA SER A 166 0.14 -7.20 19.11
C SER A 166 -0.56 -6.54 17.91
N PHE A 167 -1.89 -6.45 17.96
CA PHE A 167 -2.66 -5.78 16.90
C PHE A 167 -2.49 -4.27 16.95
N GLU A 168 -2.32 -3.71 18.14
CA GLU A 168 -2.07 -2.29 18.38
C GLU A 168 -0.82 -1.79 17.66
N GLU A 169 0.19 -2.66 17.48
CA GLU A 169 1.38 -2.31 16.70
C GLU A 169 1.06 -2.10 15.22
N ILE A 170 0.12 -2.86 14.64
CA ILE A 170 -0.37 -2.67 13.25
C ILE A 170 -1.10 -1.33 13.15
N VAL A 171 -1.97 -1.04 14.12
CA VAL A 171 -2.73 0.22 14.18
C VAL A 171 -1.78 1.42 14.35
N LYS A 172 -0.84 1.31 15.26
CA LYS A 172 0.19 2.35 15.48
C LYS A 172 0.99 2.61 14.21
N PHE A 173 1.43 1.56 13.53
CA PHE A 173 2.17 1.69 12.27
C PHE A 173 1.37 2.45 11.20
N GLN A 174 0.08 2.15 11.05
CA GLN A 174 -0.81 2.84 10.12
C GLN A 174 -0.93 4.34 10.50
N LYS A 175 -1.20 4.64 11.76
CA LYS A 175 -1.33 6.03 12.25
C LYS A 175 -0.06 6.85 12.04
N GLU A 176 1.11 6.28 12.28
CA GLU A 176 2.40 6.99 12.15
C GLU A 176 2.83 7.20 10.69
N ASN A 177 2.41 6.32 9.77
CA ASN A 177 2.93 6.32 8.40
C ASN A 177 1.91 6.71 7.33
N ILE A 178 0.62 6.72 7.62
CA ILE A 178 -0.42 6.91 6.60
C ILE A 178 -1.49 7.90 7.05
N SER A 179 -2.08 7.71 8.24
CA SER A 179 -3.18 8.54 8.72
C SER A 179 -2.75 10.01 8.90
N GLY A 180 -3.62 10.94 8.51
CA GLY A 180 -3.36 12.38 8.63
C GLY A 180 -2.28 12.95 7.71
N ARG A 181 -1.77 12.17 6.77
CA ARG A 181 -0.74 12.62 5.81
C ARG A 181 -1.35 12.99 4.48
N PRO A 182 -0.74 13.92 3.72
CA PRO A 182 -1.14 14.23 2.37
C PRO A 182 -1.17 13.00 1.48
N MET A 183 -2.22 12.90 0.65
CA MET A 183 -2.41 11.80 -0.28
C MET A 183 -2.41 12.33 -1.72
N ALA A 184 -1.57 11.75 -2.56
CA ALA A 184 -1.63 11.95 -3.99
C ALA A 184 -2.52 10.89 -4.63
N ILE A 185 -3.47 11.30 -5.44
CA ILE A 185 -4.31 10.42 -6.26
C ILE A 185 -3.91 10.63 -7.71
N THR A 186 -3.49 9.58 -8.39
CA THR A 186 -3.20 9.63 -9.83
C THR A 186 -4.22 8.76 -10.55
N MET A 187 -4.93 9.32 -11.52
CA MET A 187 -5.97 8.59 -12.21
C MET A 187 -5.93 8.76 -13.73
N LEU A 188 -6.17 7.65 -14.42
CA LEU A 188 -6.46 7.63 -15.85
C LEU A 188 -7.93 7.23 -16.01
N THR A 189 -8.73 8.09 -16.67
CA THR A 189 -10.16 7.86 -16.85
C THR A 189 -10.72 8.73 -17.97
N ASP A 190 -11.96 8.48 -18.42
CA ASP A 190 -12.71 9.47 -19.22
C ASP A 190 -13.31 10.53 -18.29
N LYS A 191 -12.75 11.75 -18.35
CA LYS A 191 -13.18 12.88 -17.50
C LYS A 191 -14.66 13.26 -17.64
N LYS A 192 -15.32 12.87 -18.75
CA LYS A 192 -16.76 13.12 -18.95
C LYS A 192 -17.64 12.23 -18.07
N ARG A 193 -17.09 11.14 -17.54
CA ARG A 193 -17.79 10.17 -16.71
C ARG A 193 -17.46 10.28 -15.22
N VAL A 194 -16.68 11.29 -14.85
CA VAL A 194 -16.28 11.55 -13.46
C VAL A 194 -16.77 12.91 -13.05
N ASP A 195 -17.33 13.01 -11.86
CA ASP A 195 -17.72 14.29 -11.26
C ASP A 195 -16.48 15.08 -10.85
N ILE A 196 -16.10 16.04 -11.67
CA ILE A 196 -14.90 16.88 -11.46
C ILE A 196 -15.05 17.80 -10.26
N GLU A 197 -16.26 18.31 -9.98
CA GLU A 197 -16.50 19.17 -8.82
C GLU A 197 -16.31 18.40 -7.52
N LYS A 198 -16.89 17.22 -7.43
CA LYS A 198 -16.68 16.31 -6.29
C LYS A 198 -15.23 15.84 -6.17
N LEU A 199 -14.52 15.71 -7.30
CA LEU A 199 -13.11 15.31 -7.29
C LEU A 199 -12.20 16.37 -6.64
N LYS A 200 -12.57 17.66 -6.66
CA LYS A 200 -11.83 18.74 -6.00
C LYS A 200 -11.80 18.61 -4.47
N GLU A 201 -12.74 17.88 -3.87
CA GLU A 201 -12.76 17.59 -2.43
C GLU A 201 -11.58 16.71 -1.99
N TYR A 202 -10.96 16.03 -2.95
CA TYR A 202 -9.81 15.14 -2.70
C TYR A 202 -8.45 15.80 -2.91
N GLY A 203 -8.42 17.07 -3.36
CA GLY A 203 -7.19 17.84 -3.52
C GLY A 203 -7.18 18.70 -4.78
N GLU A 204 -6.11 19.46 -4.97
CA GLU A 204 -5.89 20.25 -6.18
C GLU A 204 -5.80 19.35 -7.42
N ILE A 205 -6.59 19.65 -8.46
CA ILE A 205 -6.59 18.83 -9.69
C ILE A 205 -5.54 19.36 -10.67
N ILE A 206 -4.55 18.53 -10.96
CA ILE A 206 -3.52 18.78 -11.98
C ILE A 206 -3.81 17.89 -13.19
N THR A 207 -4.23 18.50 -14.30
CA THR A 207 -4.48 17.76 -15.54
C THR A 207 -3.17 17.48 -16.27
N LEU A 208 -2.87 16.19 -16.48
CA LEU A 208 -1.70 15.73 -17.23
C LEU A 208 -2.05 15.44 -18.69
N LYS A 209 -1.10 15.67 -19.58
CA LYS A 209 -1.13 15.22 -20.98
C LYS A 209 -0.15 14.05 -21.15
N LYS A 210 -0.40 13.17 -22.13
CA LYS A 210 0.50 12.03 -22.42
C LYS A 210 1.96 12.47 -22.62
N LYS A 211 2.19 13.62 -23.28
CA LYS A 211 3.53 14.20 -23.48
C LYS A 211 4.23 14.66 -22.20
N ASP A 212 3.49 14.88 -21.11
CA ASP A 212 4.06 15.28 -19.81
C ASP A 212 4.62 14.08 -19.05
N ILE A 213 4.29 12.85 -19.51
CA ILE A 213 4.67 11.59 -18.88
C ILE A 213 5.66 10.81 -19.75
N PHE A 214 5.46 10.85 -21.07
CA PHE A 214 6.26 10.12 -22.05
C PHE A 214 6.92 11.13 -22.99
N ASN A 215 8.22 11.32 -22.83
CA ASN A 215 9.07 12.08 -23.77
C ASN A 215 9.38 11.24 -24.99
#